data_7f3c03ee3e0dac6da82e605baa746feb
#
_entry.id   7f3c03ee3e0dac6da82e605baa746feb
#
_cell.length_a   1.000
_cell.length_b   1.000
_cell.length_c   1.000
_cell.angle_alpha   90.00
_cell.angle_beta   90.00
_cell.angle_gamma   90.00
#
_symmetry.space_group_name_H-M   'P 1'
#
loop_
_entity.id
_entity.type
_entity.pdbx_description
1 polymer ?
#
loop_
_entity_poly.entity_id
_entity_poly.type
_entity_poly.pdbx_seq_one_letter_code
_entity_poly.pdbx_strand_id
1 'polypeptide(L)'
;MKKFYKMSDSEMEIMKVIWELATPVTVTQLLSIFENRKWKIQTMATFLTRLSDKGLIAITKKTKGNIYAPAITEQKYHQLEAQNLLDSMYNGSLQGFLSALYCGGEVDVKEAEELRKWFEKVGEDD
;
A
#
# COMPACT_ATOMS: atom_id res chain seq x y z
N MET A 1 -1.85 -2.88 -18.95
CA MET A 1 -0.99 -2.75 -17.77
C MET A 1 -1.53 -1.67 -16.84
N LYS A 2 -1.80 -2.02 -15.58
CA LYS A 2 -2.29 -1.04 -14.61
C LYS A 2 -1.15 -0.11 -14.19
N LYS A 3 -1.38 1.18 -14.32
CA LYS A 3 -0.42 2.17 -13.86
C LYS A 3 -0.41 2.20 -12.32
N PHE A 4 0.78 2.16 -11.73
CA PHE A 4 0.94 2.27 -10.29
C PHE A 4 0.98 3.74 -9.87
N TYR A 5 0.16 4.10 -8.89
CA TYR A 5 0.15 5.46 -8.33
C TYR A 5 0.61 5.39 -6.89
N LYS A 6 1.74 6.04 -6.63
CA LYS A 6 2.30 6.08 -5.28
C LYS A 6 1.47 6.98 -4.38
N MET A 7 1.23 6.52 -3.16
CA MET A 7 0.55 7.33 -2.15
C MET A 7 1.55 8.25 -1.44
N SER A 8 1.08 9.43 -1.03
CA SER A 8 1.83 10.27 -0.11
C SER A 8 1.81 9.64 1.28
N ASP A 9 2.65 10.13 2.20
CA ASP A 9 2.70 9.61 3.56
C ASP A 9 1.35 9.73 4.27
N SER A 10 0.69 10.87 4.12
CA SER A 10 -0.64 11.10 4.73
C SER A 10 -1.69 10.18 4.13
N GLU A 11 -1.67 10.01 2.81
CA GLU A 11 -2.58 9.10 2.13
C GLU A 11 -2.38 7.65 2.61
N MET A 12 -1.12 7.24 2.80
CA MET A 12 -0.80 5.90 3.30
C MET A 12 -1.33 5.69 4.72
N GLU A 13 -1.19 6.68 5.59
CA GLU A 13 -1.72 6.58 6.95
C GLU A 13 -3.23 6.36 6.95
N ILE A 14 -3.94 7.12 6.12
CA ILE A 14 -5.39 7.00 5.98
C ILE A 14 -5.76 5.63 5.40
N MET A 15 -5.04 5.22 4.38
CA MET A 15 -5.33 3.94 3.73
C MET A 15 -5.11 2.75 4.66
N LYS A 16 -4.09 2.81 5.52
CA LYS A 16 -3.84 1.76 6.52
C LYS A 16 -5.03 1.60 7.47
N VAL A 17 -5.61 2.71 7.89
CA VAL A 17 -6.80 2.68 8.76
C VAL A 17 -7.99 2.08 8.01
N ILE A 18 -8.18 2.46 6.75
CA ILE A 18 -9.29 1.95 5.94
C ILE A 18 -9.17 0.43 5.77
N TRP A 19 -7.96 -0.08 5.53
CA TRP A 19 -7.73 -1.53 5.45
C TRP A 19 -7.98 -2.23 6.79
N GLU A 20 -7.51 -1.64 7.90
CA GLU A 20 -7.66 -2.25 9.23
C GLU A 20 -9.11 -2.36 9.67
N LEU A 21 -9.92 -1.35 9.40
CA LEU A 21 -11.30 -1.32 9.85
C LEU A 21 -12.17 -2.36 9.14
N ALA A 22 -11.83 -2.74 7.93
CA ALA A 22 -12.52 -3.77 7.15
C ALA A 22 -14.03 -3.51 6.96
N THR A 23 -14.51 -2.33 7.32
CA THR A 23 -15.89 -1.87 7.11
C THR A 23 -15.85 -0.50 6.48
N PRO A 24 -16.87 -0.12 5.68
CA PRO A 24 -16.89 1.22 5.11
C PRO A 24 -16.87 2.31 6.19
N VAL A 25 -16.20 3.41 5.91
CA VAL A 25 -16.02 4.51 6.85
C VAL A 25 -16.53 5.82 6.28
N THR A 26 -16.84 6.77 7.17
CA THR A 26 -17.24 8.12 6.82
C THR A 26 -16.08 9.09 7.07
N VAL A 27 -16.17 10.29 6.49
CA VAL A 27 -15.22 11.37 6.76
C VAL A 27 -15.15 11.68 8.26
N THR A 28 -16.31 11.73 8.92
CA THR A 28 -16.40 12.02 10.35
C THR A 28 -15.63 11.00 11.18
N GLN A 29 -15.78 9.71 10.84
CA GLN A 29 -15.04 8.64 11.54
C GLN A 29 -13.54 8.79 11.36
N LEU A 30 -13.10 9.07 10.15
CA LEU A 30 -11.67 9.26 9.86
C LEU A 30 -11.11 10.50 10.58
N LEU A 31 -11.86 11.60 10.58
CA LEU A 31 -11.43 12.80 11.30
C LEU A 31 -11.27 12.54 12.79
N SER A 32 -12.16 11.74 13.37
CA SER A 32 -12.06 11.35 14.78
C SER A 32 -10.80 10.53 15.04
N ILE A 33 -10.50 9.57 14.18
CA ILE A 33 -9.30 8.72 14.32
C ILE A 33 -8.03 9.56 14.21
N PHE A 34 -8.01 10.55 13.32
CA PHE A 34 -6.86 11.42 13.10
C PHE A 34 -6.98 12.78 13.79
N GLU A 35 -7.71 12.84 14.93
CA GLU A 35 -7.96 14.11 15.61
C GLU A 35 -6.69 14.85 16.01
N ASN A 36 -5.62 14.13 16.33
CA ASN A 36 -4.35 14.74 16.72
C ASN A 36 -3.64 15.43 15.55
N ARG A 37 -4.03 15.12 14.31
CA ARG A 37 -3.51 15.79 13.12
C ARG A 37 -4.16 17.14 12.88
N LYS A 38 -5.34 17.38 13.48
CA LYS A 38 -6.11 18.63 13.36
C LYS A 38 -6.45 18.96 11.90
N TRP A 39 -6.63 17.93 11.07
CA TRP A 39 -7.07 18.12 9.69
C TRP A 39 -8.52 18.57 9.64
N LYS A 40 -8.79 19.50 8.72
CA LYS A 40 -10.15 19.96 8.45
C LYS A 40 -10.88 18.94 7.55
N ILE A 41 -12.22 19.03 7.54
CA ILE A 41 -13.05 18.18 6.69
C ILE A 41 -12.60 18.26 5.23
N GLN A 42 -12.31 19.47 4.73
CA GLN A 42 -11.87 19.68 3.35
C GLN A 42 -10.54 19.00 3.07
N THR A 43 -9.62 19.03 4.04
CA THR A 43 -8.33 18.36 3.90
C THR A 43 -8.50 16.86 3.78
N MET A 44 -9.30 16.27 4.65
CA MET A 44 -9.59 14.84 4.60
C MET A 44 -10.27 14.47 3.29
N ALA A 45 -11.26 15.26 2.85
CA ALA A 45 -11.96 15.02 1.60
C ALA A 45 -11.02 15.04 0.40
N THR A 46 -10.03 15.94 0.42
CA THR A 46 -9.02 16.02 -0.63
C THR A 46 -8.18 14.74 -0.68
N PHE A 47 -7.73 14.25 0.48
CA PHE A 47 -6.97 12.99 0.53
C PHE A 47 -7.80 11.82 -0.01
N LEU A 48 -9.07 11.76 0.38
CA LEU A 48 -9.96 10.68 -0.07
C LEU A 48 -10.23 10.75 -1.57
N THR A 49 -10.39 11.96 -2.12
CA THR A 49 -10.54 12.15 -3.56
C THR A 49 -9.30 11.67 -4.31
N ARG A 50 -8.12 12.02 -3.80
CA ARG A 50 -6.86 11.57 -4.41
C ARG A 50 -6.72 10.05 -4.37
N LEU A 51 -7.08 9.43 -3.24
CA LEU A 51 -7.06 7.98 -3.12
C LEU A 51 -8.04 7.32 -4.11
N SER A 52 -9.21 7.91 -4.26
CA SER A 52 -10.19 7.43 -5.24
C SER A 52 -9.69 7.56 -6.67
N ASP A 53 -9.07 8.69 -7.00
CA ASP A 53 -8.50 8.93 -8.34
C ASP A 53 -7.39 7.93 -8.66
N LYS A 54 -6.67 7.49 -7.64
CA LYS A 54 -5.61 6.48 -7.78
C LYS A 54 -6.17 5.04 -7.84
N GLY A 55 -7.50 4.89 -7.72
CA GLY A 55 -8.13 3.58 -7.77
C GLY A 55 -7.99 2.75 -6.50
N LEU A 56 -7.63 3.39 -5.38
CA LEU A 56 -7.35 2.69 -4.13
C LEU A 56 -8.57 2.54 -3.22
N ILE A 57 -9.52 3.45 -3.32
CA ILE A 57 -10.77 3.38 -2.57
C ILE A 57 -11.97 3.54 -3.48
N ALA A 58 -13.09 3.00 -3.04
CA ALA A 58 -14.39 3.18 -3.68
C ALA A 58 -15.24 4.10 -2.81
N ILE A 59 -15.87 5.08 -3.43
CA ILE A 59 -16.75 6.04 -2.77
C ILE A 59 -18.18 5.69 -3.11
N THR A 60 -19.02 5.49 -2.09
CA THR A 60 -20.45 5.26 -2.27
C THR A 60 -21.19 6.43 -1.67
N LYS A 61 -22.06 7.06 -2.48
CA LYS A 61 -22.86 8.17 -2.02
C LYS A 61 -24.08 7.66 -1.26
N LYS A 62 -24.27 8.19 -0.05
CA LYS A 62 -25.42 7.88 0.80
C LYS A 62 -26.14 9.17 1.15
N THR A 63 -27.38 9.03 1.64
CA THR A 63 -28.22 10.17 2.02
C THR A 63 -27.53 11.06 3.06
N LYS A 64 -26.80 10.44 4.01
CA LYS A 64 -26.12 11.14 5.10
C LYS A 64 -24.64 11.41 4.82
N GLY A 65 -24.24 11.39 3.57
CA GLY A 65 -22.85 11.61 3.17
C GLY A 65 -22.23 10.35 2.58
N ASN A 66 -21.01 10.50 2.11
CA ASN A 66 -20.30 9.41 1.44
C ASN A 66 -19.73 8.40 2.42
N ILE A 67 -19.67 7.15 1.98
CA ILE A 67 -18.90 6.12 2.68
C ILE A 67 -17.77 5.67 1.79
N TYR A 68 -16.67 5.26 2.39
CA TYR A 68 -15.41 4.94 1.74
C TYR A 68 -14.97 3.53 2.13
N ALA A 69 -14.58 2.75 1.13
CA ALA A 69 -14.13 1.38 1.34
C ALA A 69 -12.92 1.11 0.45
N PRO A 70 -12.03 0.16 0.82
CA PRO A 70 -10.89 -0.15 -0.05
C PRO A 70 -11.37 -0.76 -1.36
N ALA A 71 -10.82 -0.28 -2.49
CA ALA A 71 -11.06 -0.85 -3.81
C ALA A 71 -9.99 -1.87 -4.18
N ILE A 72 -8.96 -1.97 -3.37
CA ILE A 72 -7.82 -2.87 -3.55
C ILE A 72 -7.41 -3.40 -2.18
N THR A 73 -6.98 -4.65 -2.11
CA THR A 73 -6.48 -5.20 -0.84
C THR A 73 -5.10 -4.65 -0.54
N GLU A 74 -4.74 -4.64 0.74
CA GLU A 74 -3.40 -4.23 1.18
C GLU A 74 -2.33 -5.09 0.52
N GLN A 75 -2.55 -6.40 0.48
CA GLN A 75 -1.62 -7.34 -0.15
C GLN A 75 -1.40 -7.00 -1.63
N LYS A 76 -2.49 -6.74 -2.35
CA LYS A 76 -2.40 -6.41 -3.78
C LYS A 76 -1.66 -5.09 -3.98
N TYR A 77 -1.92 -4.09 -3.13
CA TYR A 77 -1.20 -2.82 -3.21
C TYR A 77 0.31 -3.03 -3.03
N HIS A 78 0.70 -3.81 -2.02
CA HIS A 78 2.12 -4.09 -1.77
C HIS A 78 2.78 -4.85 -2.91
N GLN A 79 2.05 -5.76 -3.59
CA GLN A 79 2.57 -6.43 -4.78
C GLN A 79 2.89 -5.43 -5.89
N LEU A 80 1.95 -4.50 -6.14
CA LEU A 80 2.13 -3.47 -7.17
C LEU A 80 3.26 -2.51 -6.82
N GLU A 81 3.36 -2.14 -5.55
CA GLU A 81 4.43 -1.27 -5.05
C GLU A 81 5.80 -1.92 -5.24
N ALA A 82 5.93 -3.17 -4.83
CA ALA A 82 7.19 -3.91 -4.96
C ALA A 82 7.59 -4.08 -6.41
N GLN A 83 6.65 -4.44 -7.29
CA GLN A 83 6.91 -4.59 -8.71
C GLN A 83 7.32 -3.26 -9.34
N ASN A 84 6.64 -2.18 -8.97
CA ASN A 84 6.99 -0.85 -9.47
C ASN A 84 8.40 -0.43 -9.07
N LEU A 85 8.78 -0.70 -7.80
CA LEU A 85 10.12 -0.42 -7.31
C LEU A 85 11.17 -1.19 -8.12
N LEU A 86 10.92 -2.48 -8.32
CA LEU A 86 11.83 -3.35 -9.06
C LEU A 86 12.01 -2.86 -10.49
N ASP A 87 10.90 -2.55 -11.17
CA ASP A 87 10.92 -2.14 -12.57
C ASP A 87 11.57 -0.76 -12.76
N SER A 88 11.26 0.18 -11.86
CA SER A 88 11.72 1.56 -12.04
C SER A 88 13.18 1.79 -11.62
N MET A 89 13.64 1.08 -10.59
CA MET A 89 14.96 1.32 -10.02
C MET A 89 15.98 0.21 -10.28
N TYR A 90 15.51 -0.99 -10.58
CA TYR A 90 16.40 -2.15 -10.75
C TYR A 90 16.19 -2.86 -12.09
N ASN A 91 15.54 -2.18 -13.05
CA ASN A 91 15.29 -2.72 -14.40
C ASN A 91 14.64 -4.12 -14.38
N GLY A 92 13.80 -4.37 -13.38
CA GLY A 92 13.13 -5.66 -13.22
C GLY A 92 14.00 -6.74 -12.62
N SER A 93 15.23 -6.42 -12.18
CA SER A 93 16.17 -7.40 -11.66
C SER A 93 15.99 -7.65 -10.17
N LEU A 94 15.45 -8.81 -9.81
CA LEU A 94 15.33 -9.22 -8.41
C LEU A 94 16.72 -9.38 -7.77
N GLN A 95 17.67 -9.93 -8.52
CA GLN A 95 19.05 -10.06 -8.05
C GLN A 95 19.66 -8.69 -7.73
N GLY A 96 19.44 -7.71 -8.59
CA GLY A 96 19.94 -6.35 -8.38
C GLY A 96 19.36 -5.73 -7.11
N PHE A 97 18.05 -5.92 -6.89
CA PHE A 97 17.38 -5.43 -5.69
C PHE A 97 17.96 -6.09 -4.42
N LEU A 98 18.07 -7.41 -4.41
CA LEU A 98 18.59 -8.14 -3.25
C LEU A 98 20.05 -7.78 -2.96
N SER A 99 20.87 -7.63 -4.02
CA SER A 99 22.26 -7.23 -3.87
C SER A 99 22.37 -5.84 -3.22
N ALA A 100 21.54 -4.89 -3.66
CA ALA A 100 21.53 -3.55 -3.09
C ALA A 100 21.10 -3.57 -1.62
N LEU A 101 20.10 -4.39 -1.30
CA LEU A 101 19.55 -4.49 0.06
C LEU A 101 20.59 -5.03 1.03
N TYR A 102 21.37 -6.02 0.62
CA TYR A 102 22.36 -6.68 1.49
C TYR A 102 23.79 -6.18 1.29
N CYS A 103 23.99 -5.17 0.44
CA CYS A 103 25.32 -4.64 0.18
C CYS A 103 25.89 -3.98 1.44
N GLY A 104 27.03 -4.52 1.94
CA GLY A 104 27.68 -3.99 3.12
C GLY A 104 27.00 -4.31 4.45
N GLY A 105 25.89 -5.04 4.42
CA GLY A 105 25.16 -5.45 5.61
C GLY A 105 25.43 -6.90 5.96
N GLU A 106 25.20 -7.24 7.21
CA GLU A 106 25.22 -8.64 7.63
C GLU A 106 23.90 -9.29 7.25
N VAL A 107 23.96 -10.41 6.54
CA VAL A 107 22.78 -11.19 6.21
C VAL A 107 22.51 -12.15 7.37
N ASP A 108 21.29 -12.10 7.90
CA ASP A 108 20.85 -13.07 8.90
C ASP A 108 20.84 -14.45 8.26
N VAL A 109 21.61 -15.38 8.81
CA VAL A 109 21.74 -16.74 8.28
C VAL A 109 20.38 -17.44 8.19
N LYS A 110 19.54 -17.23 9.20
CA LYS A 110 18.20 -17.83 9.23
C LYS A 110 17.33 -17.30 8.08
N GLU A 111 17.35 -15.99 7.88
CA GLU A 111 16.59 -15.37 6.79
C GLU A 111 17.09 -15.81 5.43
N ALA A 112 18.43 -15.85 5.26
CA ALA A 112 19.03 -16.31 4.01
C ALA A 112 18.61 -17.73 3.68
N GLU A 113 18.58 -18.62 4.67
CA GLU A 113 18.16 -20.01 4.49
C GLU A 113 16.68 -20.11 4.12
N GLU A 114 15.84 -19.30 4.75
CA GLU A 114 14.41 -19.25 4.44
C GLU A 114 14.18 -18.76 3.01
N LEU A 115 14.95 -17.76 2.57
CA LEU A 115 14.88 -17.26 1.19
C LEU A 115 15.32 -18.33 0.19
N ARG A 116 16.40 -19.06 0.51
CA ARG A 116 16.87 -20.14 -0.37
C ARG A 116 15.79 -21.18 -0.58
N LYS A 117 15.15 -21.60 0.50
CA LYS A 117 14.06 -22.59 0.43
C LYS A 117 12.88 -22.07 -0.36
N TRP A 118 12.54 -20.81 -0.16
CA TRP A 118 11.43 -20.18 -0.88
C TRP A 118 11.69 -20.15 -2.40
N PHE A 119 12.90 -19.79 -2.81
CA PHE A 119 13.26 -19.76 -4.23
C PHE A 119 13.24 -21.14 -4.86
N GLU A 120 13.66 -22.17 -4.13
CA GLU A 120 13.59 -23.56 -4.61
C GLU A 120 12.14 -23.94 -4.86
N LYS A 121 11.25 -23.63 -3.92
CA LYS A 121 9.82 -23.94 -4.04
C LYS A 121 9.17 -23.22 -5.22
N VAL A 122 9.49 -21.94 -5.41
CA VAL A 122 8.95 -21.15 -6.52
C VAL A 122 9.41 -21.74 -7.86
N GLY A 123 10.68 -22.17 -7.94
CA GLY A 123 11.21 -22.81 -9.14
C GLY A 123 10.54 -24.12 -9.46
N GLU A 124 10.12 -24.88 -8.46
CA GLU A 124 9.41 -26.16 -8.64
C GLU A 124 7.99 -25.99 -9.18
N ASP A 125 7.35 -24.85 -8.84
CA ASP A 125 5.98 -24.56 -9.24
C ASP A 125 5.85 -24.07 -10.69
N ASP A 126 6.95 -23.89 -11.38
CA ASP A 126 6.95 -23.52 -12.81
C ASP A 126 6.76 -24.71 -13.75
#